data_171c572fab5533f7ed72b80e89569e39
#
_entry.id   171c572fab5533f7ed72b80e89569e39
#
_cell.length_a   1.000
_cell.length_b   1.000
_cell.length_c   1.000
_cell.angle_alpha   90.00
_cell.angle_beta   90.00
_cell.angle_gamma   90.00
#
_symmetry.space_group_name_H-M   'P 1'
#
loop_
_entity.id
_entity.type
_entity.pdbx_description
1 polymer ?
#
loop_
_entity_poly.entity_id
_entity_poly.type
_entity_poly.pdbx_seq_one_letter_code
_entity_poly.pdbx_strand_id
1 'polypeptide(L)'
;MLNLSSSGGSGNYIRFMPSANAWLNNAKEEIQLKKVVFDIDAVQTGWLHLGEGVRDWQPDAALGKKGPQPSPDHKRGFMVKFYNKELGTVEWSSNGTGPNMGLEALYNAAAAQREANAGKLPVIEYTGSKLEKIGKGSTRIPNFNVVSWVDRPAGMDAEEEPSFSASGEFGGMKQAAAPAKTAAAPSSSGFRDTMIPLAVSPSAELPC
;
A
#
# COMPACT_ATOMS: atom_id res chain seq x y z
N MET A 1 18.63 -8.02 22.17
CA MET A 1 18.74 -6.65 21.64
C MET A 1 17.38 -6.22 21.16
N LEU A 2 16.83 -5.17 21.75
CA LEU A 2 15.58 -4.57 21.25
C LEU A 2 15.89 -3.88 19.92
N ASN A 3 15.27 -4.36 18.84
CA ASN A 3 15.34 -3.70 17.55
C ASN A 3 14.27 -2.61 17.51
N LEU A 4 14.65 -1.38 17.85
CA LEU A 4 13.79 -0.20 17.87
C LEU A 4 13.83 0.56 16.53
N SER A 5 14.34 -0.06 15.48
CA SER A 5 14.21 0.48 14.15
C SER A 5 12.75 0.34 13.73
N SER A 6 11.99 1.43 13.83
CA SER A 6 10.76 1.55 13.07
C SER A 6 11.14 1.35 11.60
N SER A 7 10.67 0.29 10.99
CA SER A 7 10.73 0.10 9.54
C SER A 7 9.79 1.13 8.89
N GLY A 8 10.15 2.39 8.97
CA GLY A 8 9.69 3.38 8.03
C GLY A 8 10.24 2.92 6.68
N GLY A 9 9.36 2.48 5.78
CA GLY A 9 9.75 1.98 4.48
C GLY A 9 10.79 2.89 3.84
N SER A 10 11.97 2.34 3.63
CA SER A 10 13.13 2.98 2.99
C SER A 10 12.94 3.07 1.48
N GLY A 11 11.73 2.87 0.99
CA GLY A 11 11.43 2.95 -0.42
C GLY A 11 11.42 4.39 -0.95
N ASN A 12 11.82 4.56 -2.20
CA ASN A 12 11.66 5.83 -2.90
C ASN A 12 10.19 6.19 -2.99
N TYR A 13 9.81 7.38 -2.52
CA TYR A 13 8.45 7.87 -2.66
C TYR A 13 8.42 9.23 -3.36
N ILE A 14 7.30 9.49 -4.00
CA ILE A 14 6.99 10.79 -4.56
C ILE A 14 5.67 11.29 -3.99
N ARG A 15 5.48 12.59 -3.98
CA ARG A 15 4.23 13.20 -3.57
C ARG A 15 3.84 14.35 -4.48
N PHE A 16 2.57 14.45 -4.77
CA PHE A 16 1.99 15.61 -5.42
C PHE A 16 1.62 16.65 -4.36
N MET A 17 2.10 17.89 -4.55
CA MET A 17 1.79 19.05 -3.72
C MET A 17 0.76 19.92 -4.44
N PRO A 18 -0.54 19.87 -4.11
CA PRO A 18 -1.56 20.64 -4.79
C PRO A 18 -1.35 22.16 -4.70
N SER A 19 -0.83 22.66 -3.57
CA SER A 19 -0.56 24.09 -3.36
C SER A 19 0.54 24.62 -4.28
N ALA A 20 1.61 23.85 -4.46
CA ALA A 20 2.74 24.19 -5.32
C ALA A 20 2.55 23.77 -6.78
N ASN A 21 1.55 22.92 -7.07
CA ASN A 21 1.38 22.26 -8.37
C ASN A 21 2.63 21.50 -8.84
N ALA A 22 3.30 20.83 -7.91
CA ALA A 22 4.59 20.20 -8.14
C ALA A 22 4.62 18.77 -7.60
N TRP A 23 5.48 17.94 -8.20
CA TRP A 23 5.85 16.63 -7.68
C TRP A 23 7.17 16.74 -6.94
N LEU A 24 7.24 16.15 -5.76
CA LEU A 24 8.43 16.17 -4.92
C LEU A 24 8.90 14.75 -4.65
N ASN A 25 10.23 14.56 -4.60
CA ASN A 25 10.88 13.31 -4.16
C ASN A 25 11.05 13.26 -2.63
N ASN A 26 11.72 12.21 -2.14
CA ASN A 26 12.05 12.01 -0.71
C ASN A 26 12.83 13.18 -0.11
N ALA A 27 13.72 13.80 -0.90
CA ALA A 27 14.54 14.95 -0.47
C ALA A 27 13.77 16.27 -0.50
N LYS A 28 12.46 16.24 -0.84
CA LYS A 28 11.60 17.41 -1.03
C LYS A 28 12.01 18.29 -2.22
N GLU A 29 12.73 17.73 -3.15
CA GLU A 29 13.12 18.41 -4.38
C GLU A 29 12.02 18.23 -5.43
N GLU A 30 11.82 19.24 -6.26
CA GLU A 30 10.87 19.17 -7.35
C GLU A 30 11.39 18.24 -8.46
N ILE A 31 10.54 17.33 -8.90
CA ILE A 31 10.82 16.39 -9.98
C ILE A 31 9.84 16.59 -11.13
N GLN A 32 10.32 16.31 -12.34
CA GLN A 32 9.49 16.32 -13.54
C GLN A 32 8.92 14.91 -13.80
N LEU A 33 7.71 14.68 -13.34
CA LEU A 33 7.00 13.43 -13.64
C LEU A 33 6.40 13.51 -15.05
N LYS A 34 7.06 12.91 -16.05
CA LYS A 34 6.58 12.92 -17.44
C LYS A 34 5.82 11.65 -17.78
N LYS A 35 6.56 10.56 -18.01
CA LYS A 35 6.00 9.24 -18.35
C LYS A 35 6.48 8.21 -17.35
N VAL A 36 5.56 7.42 -16.83
CA VAL A 36 5.84 6.35 -15.87
C VAL A 36 4.96 5.14 -16.17
N VAL A 37 5.43 3.96 -15.82
CA VAL A 37 4.61 2.75 -15.76
C VAL A 37 3.81 2.78 -14.47
N PHE A 38 2.52 2.60 -14.55
CA PHE A 38 1.62 2.54 -13.39
C PHE A 38 1.30 1.08 -13.05
N ASP A 39 1.64 0.65 -11.84
CA ASP A 39 1.27 -0.68 -11.36
C ASP A 39 -0.20 -0.72 -10.94
N ILE A 40 -1.06 -0.95 -11.92
CA ILE A 40 -2.51 -1.04 -11.69
C ILE A 40 -2.89 -2.25 -10.81
N ASP A 41 -2.04 -3.29 -10.75
CA ASP A 41 -2.27 -4.50 -9.96
C ASP A 41 -1.95 -4.30 -8.47
N ALA A 42 -1.02 -3.39 -8.18
CA ALA A 42 -0.58 -3.09 -6.82
C ALA A 42 -1.29 -1.87 -6.21
N VAL A 43 -2.39 -1.42 -6.80
CA VAL A 43 -3.19 -0.32 -6.23
C VAL A 43 -3.80 -0.75 -4.90
N GLN A 44 -3.55 0.03 -3.88
CA GLN A 44 -4.16 -0.16 -2.56
C GLN A 44 -4.98 1.07 -2.19
N THR A 45 -6.15 0.85 -1.63
CA THR A 45 -6.97 1.88 -0.99
C THR A 45 -7.06 1.60 0.50
N GLY A 46 -7.30 2.63 1.29
CA GLY A 46 -7.36 2.45 2.74
C GLY A 46 -7.57 3.76 3.49
N TRP A 47 -7.20 3.73 4.75
CA TRP A 47 -7.22 4.86 5.64
C TRP A 47 -5.78 5.27 5.97
N LEU A 48 -5.45 6.51 5.75
CA LEU A 48 -4.11 7.06 5.93
C LEU A 48 -4.14 8.24 6.88
N HIS A 49 -3.38 8.15 7.96
CA HIS A 49 -3.04 9.27 8.81
C HIS A 49 -1.63 9.75 8.47
N LEU A 50 -1.51 11.01 8.12
CA LEU A 50 -0.25 11.71 7.89
C LEU A 50 -0.22 12.97 8.76
N GLY A 51 0.68 13.04 9.71
CA GLY A 51 0.84 14.21 10.56
C GLY A 51 1.87 13.99 11.67
N GLU A 52 2.53 15.04 12.13
CA GLU A 52 3.44 15.04 13.30
C GLU A 52 4.51 13.93 13.29
N GLY A 53 5.01 13.56 12.11
CA GLY A 53 5.98 12.48 11.94
C GLY A 53 5.37 11.08 11.94
N VAL A 54 4.06 10.97 12.04
CA VAL A 54 3.33 9.70 11.98
C VAL A 54 2.87 9.43 10.55
N ARG A 55 3.09 8.20 10.09
CA ARG A 55 2.47 7.64 8.90
C ARG A 55 1.83 6.31 9.31
N ASP A 56 0.52 6.33 9.49
CA ASP A 56 -0.27 5.13 9.78
C ASP A 56 -1.15 4.80 8.58
N TRP A 57 -0.95 3.61 8.03
CA TRP A 57 -1.64 3.09 6.86
C TRP A 57 -2.45 1.85 7.23
N GLN A 58 -3.75 1.92 7.03
CA GLN A 58 -4.68 0.82 7.26
C GLN A 58 -5.34 0.45 5.93
N PRO A 59 -4.83 -0.57 5.21
CA PRO A 59 -5.36 -0.95 3.91
C PRO A 59 -6.76 -1.56 4.02
N ASP A 60 -7.55 -1.36 2.99
CA ASP A 60 -8.80 -2.09 2.81
C ASP A 60 -8.48 -3.57 2.51
N ALA A 61 -9.39 -4.46 2.88
CA ALA A 61 -9.25 -5.90 2.59
C ALA A 61 -9.22 -6.21 1.09
N ALA A 62 -9.80 -5.37 0.26
CA ALA A 62 -9.74 -5.41 -1.21
C ALA A 62 -10.19 -4.06 -1.79
N LEU A 63 -9.82 -3.81 -3.04
CA LEU A 63 -10.31 -2.64 -3.79
C LEU A 63 -11.85 -2.62 -3.80
N GLY A 64 -12.43 -1.45 -3.51
CA GLY A 64 -13.87 -1.27 -3.42
C GLY A 64 -14.53 -1.74 -2.12
N LYS A 65 -13.79 -2.40 -1.22
CA LYS A 65 -14.30 -2.83 0.10
C LYS A 65 -13.77 -1.92 1.20
N LYS A 66 -14.43 -0.78 1.38
CA LYS A 66 -14.07 0.19 2.40
C LYS A 66 -14.18 -0.41 3.81
N GLY A 67 -13.05 -0.47 4.52
CA GLY A 67 -13.00 -0.84 5.94
C GLY A 67 -13.53 0.27 6.87
N PRO A 68 -13.73 -0.03 8.17
CA PRO A 68 -14.07 0.98 9.16
C PRO A 68 -12.95 2.01 9.31
N GLN A 69 -13.31 3.26 9.63
CA GLN A 69 -12.34 4.31 9.91
C GLN A 69 -11.68 4.07 11.27
N PRO A 70 -10.33 3.94 11.33
CA PRO A 70 -9.65 3.61 12.59
C PRO A 70 -9.72 4.75 13.63
N SER A 71 -9.59 6.00 13.19
CA SER A 71 -9.73 7.19 14.04
C SER A 71 -10.19 8.41 13.22
N PRO A 72 -10.64 9.50 13.85
CA PRO A 72 -11.02 10.74 13.16
C PRO A 72 -9.88 11.37 12.33
N ASP A 73 -8.62 11.11 12.69
CA ASP A 73 -7.44 11.67 12.01
C ASP A 73 -7.09 10.93 10.72
N HIS A 74 -7.59 9.71 10.57
CA HIS A 74 -7.45 8.94 9.35
C HIS A 74 -8.39 9.46 8.26
N LYS A 75 -7.84 9.71 7.09
CA LYS A 75 -8.59 10.09 5.89
C LYS A 75 -8.47 9.00 4.83
N ARG A 76 -9.46 8.93 3.95
CA ARG A 76 -9.37 8.01 2.80
C ARG A 76 -8.17 8.38 1.95
N GLY A 77 -7.42 7.36 1.60
CA GLY A 77 -6.20 7.51 0.85
C GLY A 77 -5.92 6.27 0.01
N PHE A 78 -4.78 6.33 -0.64
CA PHE A 78 -4.29 5.26 -1.50
C PHE A 78 -2.77 5.13 -1.42
N MET A 79 -2.29 4.03 -1.94
CA MET A 79 -0.91 3.73 -2.19
C MET A 79 -0.79 3.04 -3.55
N VAL A 80 0.09 3.55 -4.40
CA VAL A 80 0.35 3.01 -5.74
C VAL A 80 1.84 3.05 -6.05
N LYS A 81 2.28 2.18 -6.96
CA LYS A 81 3.66 2.14 -7.43
C LYS A 81 3.74 2.68 -8.86
N PHE A 82 4.70 3.54 -9.10
CA PHE A 82 5.13 4.00 -10.42
C PHE A 82 6.56 3.55 -10.70
N TYR A 83 6.87 3.39 -11.96
CA TYR A 83 8.22 3.04 -12.40
C TYR A 83 8.61 3.84 -13.63
N ASN A 84 9.81 4.34 -13.63
CA ASN A 84 10.53 4.72 -14.84
C ASN A 84 12.05 4.43 -14.67
N LYS A 85 12.81 4.53 -15.76
CA LYS A 85 14.24 4.20 -15.73
C LYS A 85 15.08 5.19 -14.89
N GLU A 86 14.61 6.43 -14.75
CA GLU A 86 15.35 7.48 -14.04
C GLU A 86 15.09 7.44 -12.53
N LEU A 87 13.84 7.21 -12.13
CA LEU A 87 13.44 7.22 -10.73
C LEU A 87 13.47 5.83 -10.08
N GLY A 88 13.54 4.75 -10.91
CA GLY A 88 13.30 3.40 -10.43
C GLY A 88 11.83 3.20 -10.05
N THR A 89 11.56 2.27 -9.13
CA THR A 89 10.24 2.09 -8.53
C THR A 89 10.03 3.12 -7.43
N VAL A 90 8.96 3.89 -7.53
CA VAL A 90 8.58 4.90 -6.55
C VAL A 90 7.15 4.69 -6.09
N GLU A 91 6.91 4.95 -4.82
CA GLU A 91 5.57 4.92 -4.24
C GLU A 91 4.94 6.31 -4.31
N TRP A 92 3.69 6.39 -4.74
CA TRP A 92 2.86 7.56 -4.54
C TRP A 92 1.70 7.22 -3.60
N SER A 93 1.66 7.89 -2.46
CA SER A 93 0.57 7.77 -1.49
C SER A 93 0.01 9.14 -1.15
N SER A 94 -1.29 9.21 -0.91
CA SER A 94 -1.97 10.44 -0.51
C SER A 94 -3.29 10.16 0.18
N ASN A 95 -3.72 11.10 1.02
CA ASN A 95 -5.06 11.16 1.61
C ASN A 95 -5.78 12.47 1.28
N GLY A 96 -5.25 13.22 0.31
CA GLY A 96 -5.83 14.47 -0.16
C GLY A 96 -6.95 14.23 -1.18
N THR A 97 -8.00 15.04 -1.14
CA THR A 97 -9.16 14.91 -2.05
C THR A 97 -8.76 15.02 -3.53
N GLY A 98 -7.94 16.01 -3.91
CA GLY A 98 -7.50 16.17 -5.29
C GLY A 98 -6.70 14.98 -5.83
N PRO A 99 -5.63 14.55 -5.14
CA PRO A 99 -4.91 13.33 -5.47
C PRO A 99 -5.80 12.08 -5.58
N ASN A 100 -6.76 11.90 -4.65
CA ASN A 100 -7.69 10.75 -4.70
C ASN A 100 -8.53 10.77 -5.98
N MET A 101 -9.08 11.94 -6.34
CA MET A 101 -9.85 12.09 -7.60
C MET A 101 -8.98 11.85 -8.83
N GLY A 102 -7.72 12.31 -8.82
CA GLY A 102 -6.77 12.09 -9.91
C GLY A 102 -6.43 10.62 -10.09
N LEU A 103 -6.20 9.88 -9.00
CA LEU A 103 -5.96 8.45 -9.06
C LEU A 103 -7.21 7.69 -9.52
N GLU A 104 -8.38 8.04 -9.03
CA GLU A 104 -9.64 7.39 -9.43
C GLU A 104 -9.88 7.53 -10.93
N ALA A 105 -9.70 8.73 -11.48
CA ALA A 105 -9.81 8.98 -12.91
C ALA A 105 -8.79 8.16 -13.72
N LEU A 106 -7.53 8.12 -13.27
CA LEU A 106 -6.48 7.32 -13.89
C LEU A 106 -6.81 5.82 -13.86
N TYR A 107 -7.20 5.31 -12.69
CA TYR A 107 -7.54 3.90 -12.52
C TYR A 107 -8.69 3.49 -13.45
N ASN A 108 -9.75 4.29 -13.51
CA ASN A 108 -10.90 4.01 -14.35
C ASN A 108 -10.53 4.03 -15.84
N ALA A 109 -9.70 4.99 -16.27
CA ALA A 109 -9.22 5.07 -17.66
C ALA A 109 -8.35 3.87 -18.05
N ALA A 110 -7.50 3.39 -17.14
CA ALA A 110 -6.67 2.21 -17.36
C ALA A 110 -7.51 0.92 -17.29
N ALA A 111 -8.41 0.80 -16.32
CA ALA A 111 -9.27 -0.38 -16.15
C ALA A 111 -10.16 -0.62 -17.38
N ALA A 112 -10.67 0.45 -18.01
CA ALA A 112 -11.48 0.36 -19.22
C ALA A 112 -10.74 -0.26 -20.42
N GLN A 113 -9.39 -0.22 -20.42
CA GLN A 113 -8.54 -0.74 -21.50
C GLN A 113 -7.86 -2.06 -21.14
N ARG A 114 -8.06 -2.55 -19.89
CA ARG A 114 -7.30 -3.67 -19.36
C ARG A 114 -7.56 -4.99 -20.07
N GLU A 115 -8.80 -5.24 -20.47
CA GLU A 115 -9.20 -6.47 -21.14
C GLU A 115 -8.45 -6.65 -22.47
N ALA A 116 -8.28 -5.58 -23.22
CA ALA A 116 -7.52 -5.57 -24.48
C ALA A 116 -6.01 -5.65 -24.27
N ASN A 117 -5.52 -5.45 -23.05
CA ASN A 117 -4.10 -5.40 -22.68
C ASN A 117 -3.79 -6.33 -21.51
N ALA A 118 -4.37 -7.52 -21.50
CA ALA A 118 -4.20 -8.51 -20.43
C ALA A 118 -2.72 -8.80 -20.15
N GLY A 119 -2.34 -8.81 -18.88
CA GLY A 119 -0.97 -9.09 -18.43
C GLY A 119 0.03 -7.94 -18.61
N LYS A 120 -0.38 -6.80 -19.17
CA LYS A 120 0.47 -5.61 -19.34
C LYS A 120 0.12 -4.51 -18.34
N LEU A 121 1.07 -3.61 -18.12
CA LEU A 121 0.90 -2.42 -17.29
C LEU A 121 0.75 -1.16 -18.16
N PRO A 122 -0.12 -0.22 -17.78
CA PRO A 122 -0.26 1.03 -18.51
C PRO A 122 0.94 1.95 -18.30
N VAL A 123 1.43 2.51 -19.38
CA VAL A 123 2.32 3.67 -19.37
C VAL A 123 1.45 4.91 -19.37
N ILE A 124 1.63 5.74 -18.35
CA ILE A 124 0.87 6.96 -18.16
C ILE A 124 1.75 8.19 -18.37
N GLU A 125 1.16 9.24 -18.88
CA GLU A 125 1.78 10.55 -19.03
C GLU A 125 1.07 11.56 -18.14
N TYR A 126 1.84 12.23 -17.28
CA TYR A 126 1.32 13.34 -16.50
C TYR A 126 1.14 14.57 -17.39
N THR A 127 -0.08 15.08 -17.49
CA THR A 127 -0.45 16.20 -18.36
C THR A 127 -0.70 17.50 -17.61
N GLY A 128 -0.29 17.55 -16.34
CA GLY A 128 -0.50 18.70 -15.48
C GLY A 128 -1.62 18.49 -14.48
N SER A 129 -2.15 19.55 -13.91
CA SER A 129 -3.24 19.46 -12.93
C SER A 129 -4.34 20.48 -13.23
N LYS A 130 -5.55 20.13 -12.85
CA LYS A 130 -6.74 21.01 -12.91
C LYS A 130 -7.02 21.56 -11.51
N LEU A 131 -7.24 22.87 -11.39
CA LEU A 131 -7.78 23.45 -10.18
C LEU A 131 -9.30 23.19 -10.13
N GLU A 132 -9.75 22.59 -9.02
CA GLU A 132 -11.16 22.26 -8.81
C GLU A 132 -11.64 22.86 -7.49
N LYS A 133 -12.85 23.44 -7.49
CA LYS A 133 -13.48 23.96 -6.27
C LYS A 133 -14.26 22.82 -5.60
N ILE A 134 -13.91 22.50 -4.34
CA ILE A 134 -14.54 21.44 -3.57
C ILE A 134 -15.07 22.04 -2.26
N GLY A 135 -16.38 22.12 -2.13
CA GLY A 135 -17.03 22.76 -0.99
C GLY A 135 -16.60 24.22 -0.83
N LYS A 136 -16.05 24.58 0.32
CA LYS A 136 -15.56 25.93 0.64
C LYS A 136 -14.10 26.17 0.20
N GLY A 137 -13.39 25.15 -0.25
CA GLY A 137 -11.99 25.23 -0.65
C GLY A 137 -11.77 24.89 -2.11
N SER A 138 -10.51 24.85 -2.52
CA SER A 138 -10.07 24.39 -3.82
C SER A 138 -8.88 23.46 -3.67
N THR A 139 -8.74 22.53 -4.61
CA THR A 139 -7.60 21.65 -4.70
C THR A 139 -7.19 21.47 -6.15
N ARG A 140 -5.96 20.98 -6.37
CA ARG A 140 -5.51 20.58 -7.70
C ARG A 140 -5.61 19.07 -7.84
N ILE A 141 -6.18 18.66 -8.96
CA ILE A 141 -6.36 17.26 -9.35
C ILE A 141 -5.29 16.96 -10.39
N PRO A 142 -4.34 16.05 -10.13
CA PRO A 142 -3.36 15.64 -11.13
C PRO A 142 -4.04 14.87 -12.24
N ASN A 143 -3.71 15.19 -13.49
CA ASN A 143 -4.29 14.56 -14.68
C ASN A 143 -3.24 13.67 -15.34
N PHE A 144 -3.71 12.51 -15.80
CA PHE A 144 -2.88 11.51 -16.48
C PHE A 144 -3.60 10.99 -17.71
N ASN A 145 -2.83 10.70 -18.75
CA ASN A 145 -3.31 9.97 -19.93
C ASN A 145 -2.63 8.61 -20.01
N VAL A 146 -3.39 7.57 -20.32
CA VAL A 146 -2.83 6.26 -20.67
C VAL A 146 -2.35 6.35 -22.12
N VAL A 147 -1.04 6.23 -22.34
CA VAL A 147 -0.43 6.43 -23.67
C VAL A 147 0.00 5.13 -24.34
N SER A 148 0.29 4.08 -23.59
CA SER A 148 0.64 2.76 -24.12
C SER A 148 0.56 1.70 -23.03
N TRP A 149 0.84 0.46 -23.39
CA TRP A 149 0.88 -0.68 -22.48
C TRP A 149 2.19 -1.45 -22.69
N VAL A 150 2.81 -1.88 -21.60
CA VAL A 150 4.10 -2.59 -21.62
C VAL A 150 4.04 -3.82 -20.71
N ASP A 151 4.89 -4.78 -20.98
CA ASP A 151 5.11 -5.88 -20.04
C ASP A 151 5.69 -5.32 -18.73
N ARG A 152 5.45 -6.01 -17.61
CA ARG A 152 5.96 -5.58 -16.30
C ARG A 152 7.48 -5.42 -16.35
N PRO A 153 8.04 -4.23 -16.08
CA PRO A 153 9.47 -4.03 -16.05
C PRO A 153 10.13 -4.84 -14.92
N ALA A 154 11.24 -5.52 -15.21
CA ALA A 154 11.97 -6.31 -14.19
C ALA A 154 12.44 -5.47 -12.98
N GLY A 155 12.72 -4.18 -13.17
CA GLY A 155 13.08 -3.27 -12.08
C GLY A 155 11.91 -2.86 -11.16
N MET A 156 10.68 -3.23 -11.50
CA MET A 156 9.50 -2.90 -10.70
C MET A 156 9.26 -3.89 -9.55
N ASP A 157 9.76 -5.12 -9.70
CA ASP A 157 9.64 -6.20 -8.73
C ASP A 157 10.92 -6.36 -7.88
N ALA A 158 11.97 -5.60 -8.18
CA ALA A 158 13.15 -5.54 -7.33
C ALA A 158 12.74 -4.83 -6.02
N GLU A 159 12.32 -5.60 -5.03
CA GLU A 159 12.44 -5.16 -3.65
C GLU A 159 13.92 -4.84 -3.45
N GLU A 160 14.26 -3.60 -3.06
CA GLU A 160 15.60 -3.28 -2.60
C GLU A 160 15.85 -4.16 -1.37
N GLU A 161 16.42 -5.35 -1.60
CA GLU A 161 17.09 -6.09 -0.55
C GLU A 161 18.10 -5.11 0.06
N PRO A 162 18.06 -4.84 1.37
CA PRO A 162 19.07 -4.02 2.00
C PRO A 162 20.41 -4.71 1.73
N SER A 163 21.22 -4.13 0.85
CA SER A 163 22.57 -4.61 0.56
C SER A 163 23.40 -4.43 1.80
N PHE A 164 23.36 -5.43 2.68
CA PHE A 164 24.27 -5.57 3.79
C PHE A 164 25.58 -6.08 3.19
N SER A 165 26.42 -5.17 2.72
CA SER A 165 27.82 -5.46 2.44
C SER A 165 28.53 -5.79 3.76
N ALA A 166 28.44 -7.03 4.17
CA ALA A 166 29.28 -7.56 5.22
C ALA A 166 30.70 -7.82 4.66
N SER A 167 31.47 -6.76 4.51
CA SER A 167 32.92 -6.86 4.46
C SER A 167 33.47 -6.70 5.88
N GLY A 168 33.60 -7.79 6.58
CA GLY A 168 34.16 -7.87 7.90
C GLY A 168 34.65 -9.28 8.13
N GLU A 169 35.86 -9.53 7.63
CA GLU A 169 36.68 -10.68 7.92
C GLU A 169 36.88 -10.80 9.46
N PHE A 170 36.32 -11.85 10.08
CA PHE A 170 36.80 -12.28 11.39
C PHE A 170 36.97 -13.79 11.38
N GLY A 171 38.26 -14.13 11.58
CA GLY A 171 38.81 -15.45 11.58
C GLY A 171 38.21 -16.43 12.60
N GLY A 172 38.42 -17.65 12.29
CA GLY A 172 37.90 -18.88 12.81
C GLY A 172 37.88 -19.07 14.31
N MET A 173 36.94 -19.92 14.73
CA MET A 173 37.12 -20.92 15.78
C MET A 173 36.20 -22.12 15.53
N LYS A 174 36.88 -23.27 15.32
CA LYS A 174 36.31 -24.62 15.38
C LYS A 174 35.84 -24.92 16.79
N GLN A 175 34.65 -25.51 16.94
CA GLN A 175 34.36 -26.55 17.94
C GLN A 175 33.00 -27.17 17.66
N ALA A 176 33.01 -28.37 17.20
CA ALA A 176 32.81 -29.68 17.82
C ALA A 176 31.35 -30.04 18.13
N ALA A 177 30.99 -31.19 17.56
CA ALA A 177 29.67 -31.81 17.48
C ALA A 177 29.21 -32.53 18.74
N ALA A 178 27.87 -32.72 18.79
CA ALA A 178 27.07 -33.86 19.29
C ALA A 178 26.79 -33.98 20.81
N PRO A 179 25.79 -34.79 21.25
CA PRO A 179 24.72 -35.46 20.50
C PRO A 179 23.32 -35.35 21.12
N ALA A 180 22.37 -35.93 20.41
CA ALA A 180 20.95 -36.16 20.69
C ALA A 180 20.68 -36.90 22.02
N LYS A 181 19.49 -36.61 22.61
CA LYS A 181 18.74 -37.60 23.41
C LYS A 181 17.25 -37.42 23.29
N THR A 182 16.66 -38.47 22.82
CA THR A 182 15.26 -38.90 22.74
C THR A 182 14.65 -39.09 24.13
N ALA A 183 13.34 -38.80 24.27
CA ALA A 183 12.32 -39.59 24.95
C ALA A 183 11.12 -38.75 25.37
N ALA A 184 10.02 -39.06 24.87
CA ALA A 184 8.87 -39.87 25.28
C ALA A 184 7.78 -39.06 26.00
N ALA A 185 6.57 -39.14 25.39
CA ALA A 185 5.28 -38.88 26.01
C ALA A 185 4.96 -39.97 27.07
N PRO A 186 4.01 -39.76 27.99
CA PRO A 186 2.66 -40.25 27.72
C PRO A 186 1.49 -39.40 28.29
N SER A 187 0.38 -39.39 27.57
CA SER A 187 -1.00 -39.79 27.84
C SER A 187 -1.61 -39.54 29.25
N SER A 188 -2.77 -39.00 29.26
CA SER A 188 -4.06 -39.54 29.69
C SER A 188 -4.98 -38.51 30.33
N SER A 189 -6.12 -38.39 29.79
CA SER A 189 -7.47 -38.72 30.26
C SER A 189 -8.19 -37.70 31.14
N GLY A 190 -9.47 -37.51 30.78
CA GLY A 190 -10.56 -37.27 31.69
C GLY A 190 -11.48 -36.13 31.35
N PHE A 191 -12.48 -36.32 30.49
CA PHE A 191 -13.88 -36.63 30.83
C PHE A 191 -14.66 -35.54 31.61
N ARG A 192 -15.64 -34.98 30.98
CA ARG A 192 -17.09 -34.76 31.34
C ARG A 192 -17.57 -33.50 30.63
N ASP A 193 -18.36 -33.57 29.61
CA ASP A 193 -19.81 -33.84 29.49
C ASP A 193 -20.67 -33.01 30.47
N THR A 194 -21.34 -32.01 29.95
CA THR A 194 -22.64 -31.58 30.46
C THR A 194 -23.41 -30.88 29.33
N MET A 195 -24.51 -31.52 29.01
CA MET A 195 -25.56 -31.16 28.06
C MET A 195 -26.40 -29.95 28.55
N ILE A 196 -26.75 -29.06 27.60
CA ILE A 196 -28.07 -28.51 27.17
C ILE A 196 -29.04 -28.01 28.31
N PRO A 197 -29.94 -27.00 28.07
CA PRO A 197 -30.93 -27.01 27.03
C PRO A 197 -31.30 -25.67 26.33
N LEU A 198 -31.97 -25.87 25.17
CA LEU A 198 -32.82 -24.93 24.44
C LEU A 198 -33.84 -24.16 25.27
N ALA A 199 -34.12 -22.92 24.84
CA ALA A 199 -35.43 -22.27 24.95
C ALA A 199 -35.52 -21.24 23.80
N VAL A 200 -36.23 -21.55 22.72
CA VAL A 200 -37.64 -21.25 22.38
C VAL A 200 -37.99 -19.76 22.45
N SER A 201 -38.23 -19.25 21.23
CA SER A 201 -38.91 -17.98 20.91
C SER A 201 -40.31 -17.89 21.53
N PRO A 202 -40.92 -16.66 21.59
CA PRO A 202 -41.92 -16.43 20.56
C PRO A 202 -42.00 -14.98 20.00
N SER A 203 -42.61 -14.93 18.85
CA SER A 203 -43.16 -13.82 18.10
C SER A 203 -44.15 -12.95 18.89
N ALA A 204 -44.22 -11.66 18.53
CA ALA A 204 -45.42 -10.84 18.52
C ALA A 204 -45.09 -9.58 17.72
N GLU A 205 -45.63 -9.41 16.55
CA GLU A 205 -46.88 -8.73 16.16
C GLU A 205 -46.74 -7.21 16.10
N LEU A 206 -46.86 -6.72 14.84
CA LEU A 206 -47.27 -5.37 14.46
C LEU A 206 -48.70 -5.09 14.99
N PRO A 207 -49.09 -3.80 15.22
CA PRO A 207 -49.94 -3.22 14.21
C PRO A 207 -49.82 -1.68 14.03
N CYS A 208 -50.34 -1.28 12.92
CA CYS A 208 -50.81 0.02 12.40
C CYS A 208 -49.77 1.07 12.14
#